data_9ae1541ca503e4856b8808831c5ce857
#
_entry.id   9ae1541ca503e4856b8808831c5ce857
#
_cell.length_a   1.000
_cell.length_b   1.000
_cell.length_c   1.000
_cell.angle_alpha   90.00
_cell.angle_beta   90.00
_cell.angle_gamma   90.00
#
_symmetry.space_group_name_H-M   'P 1'
#
loop_
_entity.id
_entity.type
_entity.pdbx_description
1 polymer ?
#
loop_
_entity_poly.entity_id
_entity_poly.type
_entity_poly.pdbx_seq_one_letter_code
_entity_poly.pdbx_strand_id
1 'polypeptide(L)'
;MIRAIESQRREGALATLGGLVEGAPDAFFIFAGAMTYDETKDEYITASFDTYDENSVLSIGVPLPSGGRDRVLAACEMHDAFPEAYFVAMSKTRDGNKPTYASVIRKELLEKGVNNHRILLQDVSIDTVTELKETARLAMEREWNNVAIIVSKWQVPRAEALLNHIEDFADRDEQQILSSFAYGIKTRKLSVQFLDTTTVLSTTSDTYKRFFEETLISDPGMQARIRAEAEGVRQIAEGTYGGRTLTRKIWEEKP
;
A
#
# COMPACT_ATOMS: atom_id res chain seq x y z
N MET A 1 20.75 -31.70 8.00
CA MET A 1 21.61 -30.51 7.87
C MET A 1 20.95 -29.42 7.00
N ILE A 2 20.58 -29.63 5.74
CA ILE A 2 19.98 -28.61 4.85
C ILE A 2 18.71 -28.00 5.49
N ARG A 3 17.74 -28.83 5.93
CA ARG A 3 16.50 -28.33 6.59
C ARG A 3 16.74 -27.49 7.85
N ALA A 4 17.79 -27.77 8.62
CA ALA A 4 18.13 -26.99 9.80
C ALA A 4 18.69 -25.61 9.42
N ILE A 5 19.49 -25.53 8.35
CA ILE A 5 20.03 -24.27 7.83
C ILE A 5 18.88 -23.40 7.25
N GLU A 6 17.94 -24.01 6.51
CA GLU A 6 16.76 -23.33 5.97
C GLU A 6 15.84 -22.80 7.09
N SER A 7 15.60 -23.60 8.14
CA SER A 7 14.82 -23.18 9.32
C SER A 7 15.47 -21.98 10.01
N GLN A 8 16.77 -22.06 10.28
CA GLN A 8 17.51 -20.98 10.94
C GLN A 8 17.55 -19.69 10.10
N ARG A 9 17.67 -19.81 8.76
CA ARG A 9 17.61 -18.67 7.83
C ARG A 9 16.22 -18.03 7.84
N ARG A 10 15.15 -18.83 7.89
CA ARG A 10 13.78 -18.35 7.98
C ARG A 10 13.50 -17.64 9.31
N GLU A 11 13.93 -18.20 10.42
CA GLU A 11 13.81 -17.58 11.75
C GLU A 11 14.52 -16.22 11.80
N GLY A 12 15.73 -16.12 11.24
CA GLY A 12 16.47 -14.87 11.13
C GLY A 12 15.73 -13.83 10.26
N ALA A 13 15.13 -14.26 9.15
CA ALA A 13 14.34 -13.39 8.27
C ALA A 13 13.08 -12.88 9.00
N LEU A 14 12.36 -13.74 9.73
CA LEU A 14 11.18 -13.35 10.50
C LEU A 14 11.52 -12.34 11.60
N ALA A 15 12.63 -12.53 12.31
CA ALA A 15 13.11 -11.58 13.31
C ALA A 15 13.42 -10.20 12.66
N THR A 16 14.03 -10.20 11.48
CA THR A 16 14.32 -8.96 10.74
C THR A 16 13.04 -8.29 10.25
N LEU A 17 12.06 -9.05 9.72
CA LEU A 17 10.76 -8.54 9.34
C LEU A 17 10.03 -7.92 10.53
N GLY A 18 10.10 -8.55 11.70
CA GLY A 18 9.57 -8.01 12.95
C GLY A 18 10.17 -6.66 13.33
N GLY A 19 11.43 -6.42 12.96
CA GLY A 19 12.11 -5.14 13.17
C GLY A 19 11.78 -4.04 12.16
N LEU A 20 11.05 -4.35 11.07
CA LEU A 20 10.65 -3.35 10.06
C LEU A 20 9.47 -2.47 10.52
N VAL A 21 8.78 -2.87 11.56
CA VAL A 21 7.64 -2.13 12.13
C VAL A 21 7.85 -1.88 13.61
N GLU A 22 7.35 -0.75 14.10
CA GLU A 22 7.37 -0.42 15.52
C GLU A 22 6.20 -1.13 16.23
N GLY A 23 6.52 -2.10 17.05
CA GLY A 23 5.53 -2.93 17.76
C GLY A 23 4.81 -3.91 16.85
N ALA A 24 3.84 -4.64 17.40
CA ALA A 24 3.00 -5.54 16.63
C ALA A 24 1.83 -4.76 16.02
N PRO A 25 1.68 -4.70 14.69
CA PRO A 25 0.54 -4.05 14.06
C PRO A 25 -0.77 -4.80 14.36
N ASP A 26 -1.84 -4.05 14.59
CA ASP A 26 -3.21 -4.57 14.65
C ASP A 26 -3.65 -5.00 13.25
N ALA A 27 -3.25 -4.23 12.23
CA ALA A 27 -3.61 -4.49 10.84
C ALA A 27 -2.55 -4.02 9.83
N PHE A 28 -2.45 -4.76 8.72
CA PHE A 28 -1.75 -4.39 7.50
C PHE A 28 -2.76 -4.03 6.42
N PHE A 29 -2.70 -2.81 5.91
CA PHE A 29 -3.52 -2.35 4.78
C PHE A 29 -2.74 -2.54 3.49
N ILE A 30 -3.24 -3.37 2.58
CA ILE A 30 -2.61 -3.69 1.31
C ILE A 30 -3.24 -2.79 0.26
N PHE A 31 -2.58 -1.68 -0.07
CA PHE A 31 -3.08 -0.75 -1.08
C PHE A 31 -3.05 -1.40 -2.45
N ALA A 32 -4.05 -1.09 -3.28
CA ALA A 32 -4.13 -1.68 -4.61
C ALA A 32 -2.99 -1.21 -5.51
N GLY A 33 -2.45 -2.16 -6.25
CA GLY A 33 -1.57 -1.91 -7.39
C GLY A 33 -2.33 -1.99 -8.69
N ALA A 34 -1.83 -2.78 -9.62
CA ALA A 34 -2.54 -3.15 -10.84
C ALA A 34 -2.92 -4.63 -10.81
N MET A 35 -3.84 -5.00 -11.67
CA MET A 35 -4.17 -6.40 -11.96
C MET A 35 -4.17 -6.64 -13.47
N THR A 36 -3.92 -7.87 -13.86
CA THR A 36 -3.96 -8.35 -15.23
C THR A 36 -4.80 -9.62 -15.32
N TYR A 37 -5.24 -9.95 -16.52
CA TYR A 37 -5.92 -11.21 -16.78
C TYR A 37 -4.89 -12.28 -17.16
N ASP A 38 -4.91 -13.42 -16.47
CA ASP A 38 -4.08 -14.59 -16.77
C ASP A 38 -4.89 -15.55 -17.63
N GLU A 39 -4.63 -15.56 -18.93
CA GLU A 39 -5.33 -16.42 -19.89
C GLU A 39 -5.12 -17.92 -19.59
N THR A 40 -4.00 -18.29 -18.96
CA THR A 40 -3.72 -19.69 -18.66
C THR A 40 -4.56 -20.24 -17.53
N LYS A 41 -4.99 -19.36 -16.62
CA LYS A 41 -5.83 -19.70 -15.47
C LYS A 41 -7.28 -19.25 -15.62
N ASP A 42 -7.59 -18.48 -16.68
CA ASP A 42 -8.89 -17.88 -16.91
C ASP A 42 -9.36 -16.99 -15.74
N GLU A 43 -8.43 -16.16 -15.19
CA GLU A 43 -8.71 -15.35 -14.01
C GLU A 43 -7.91 -14.05 -13.96
N TYR A 44 -8.38 -13.10 -13.13
CA TYR A 44 -7.60 -11.91 -12.80
C TYR A 44 -6.64 -12.21 -11.67
N ILE A 45 -5.39 -11.72 -11.83
CA ILE A 45 -4.31 -11.78 -10.84
C ILE A 45 -3.73 -10.38 -10.63
N THR A 46 -3.02 -10.18 -9.51
CA THR A 46 -2.24 -8.97 -9.33
C THR A 46 -1.09 -8.91 -10.33
N ALA A 47 -0.92 -7.76 -10.98
CA ALA A 47 0.10 -7.58 -12.00
C ALA A 47 1.50 -7.51 -11.40
N SER A 48 2.47 -8.16 -12.05
CA SER A 48 3.88 -8.07 -11.70
C SER A 48 4.57 -6.85 -12.36
N PHE A 49 5.84 -6.59 -12.05
CA PHE A 49 6.57 -5.44 -12.60
C PHE A 49 6.93 -5.56 -14.08
N ASP A 50 6.91 -6.76 -14.64
CA ASP A 50 7.06 -7.01 -16.07
C ASP A 50 5.76 -6.75 -16.87
N THR A 51 4.66 -6.51 -16.18
CA THR A 51 3.40 -6.07 -16.77
C THR A 51 3.35 -4.55 -16.79
N TYR A 52 3.21 -3.96 -17.98
CA TYR A 52 3.16 -2.52 -18.14
C TYR A 52 1.72 -2.03 -18.35
N ASP A 53 1.39 -0.89 -17.73
CA ASP A 53 0.12 -0.21 -17.95
C ASP A 53 0.20 0.61 -19.24
N GLU A 54 -0.39 0.10 -20.33
CA GLU A 54 -0.43 0.76 -21.63
C GLU A 54 -1.18 2.10 -21.58
N ASN A 55 -2.15 2.27 -20.69
CA ASN A 55 -2.88 3.54 -20.54
C ASN A 55 -1.97 4.66 -20.02
N SER A 56 -0.86 4.33 -19.36
CA SER A 56 0.11 5.31 -18.90
C SER A 56 0.79 6.06 -20.05
N VAL A 57 0.92 5.44 -21.22
CA VAL A 57 1.48 6.06 -22.43
C VAL A 57 0.67 7.30 -22.84
N LEU A 58 -0.66 7.25 -22.69
CA LEU A 58 -1.55 8.36 -23.04
C LEU A 58 -1.37 9.56 -22.11
N SER A 59 -0.96 9.34 -20.86
CA SER A 59 -0.85 10.40 -19.85
C SER A 59 0.56 10.95 -19.69
N ILE A 60 1.59 10.11 -19.80
CA ILE A 60 2.98 10.48 -19.50
C ILE A 60 3.98 10.08 -20.61
N GLY A 61 3.51 9.50 -21.71
CA GLY A 61 4.31 9.19 -22.90
C GLY A 61 5.16 7.92 -22.81
N VAL A 62 5.12 7.18 -21.70
CA VAL A 62 5.83 5.91 -21.52
C VAL A 62 4.97 4.91 -20.77
N PRO A 63 5.08 3.59 -21.09
CA PRO A 63 4.42 2.56 -20.29
C PRO A 63 5.06 2.51 -18.88
N LEU A 64 4.21 2.42 -17.86
CA LEU A 64 4.66 2.31 -16.47
C LEU A 64 4.61 0.86 -16.01
N PRO A 65 5.62 0.38 -15.27
CA PRO A 65 5.54 -0.91 -14.58
C PRO A 65 4.33 -0.92 -13.65
N SER A 66 3.51 -1.96 -13.75
CA SER A 66 2.25 -2.03 -13.02
C SER A 66 2.48 -2.24 -11.54
N GLY A 67 3.01 -3.36 -11.13
CA GLY A 67 3.16 -3.73 -9.71
C GLY A 67 1.82 -3.88 -8.99
N GLY A 68 1.75 -4.81 -8.12
CA GLY A 68 0.58 -5.23 -7.34
C GLY A 68 0.90 -6.55 -6.67
N ARG A 69 1.56 -7.43 -7.42
CA ARG A 69 2.01 -8.73 -6.94
C ARG A 69 3.02 -8.62 -5.80
N ASP A 70 3.92 -7.65 -5.85
CA ASP A 70 4.89 -7.35 -4.80
C ASP A 70 4.20 -7.07 -3.45
N ARG A 71 3.05 -6.40 -3.46
CA ARG A 71 2.31 -6.08 -2.24
C ARG A 71 1.68 -7.30 -1.61
N VAL A 72 1.13 -8.20 -2.43
CA VAL A 72 0.58 -9.48 -1.94
C VAL A 72 1.71 -10.34 -1.37
N LEU A 73 2.86 -10.41 -2.06
CA LEU A 73 4.01 -11.17 -1.58
C LEU A 73 4.55 -10.59 -0.26
N ALA A 74 4.70 -9.26 -0.18
CA ALA A 74 5.11 -8.61 1.05
C ALA A 74 4.12 -8.85 2.20
N ALA A 75 2.81 -8.81 1.92
CA ALA A 75 1.78 -9.12 2.91
C ALA A 75 1.89 -10.56 3.43
N CYS A 76 2.22 -11.53 2.56
CA CYS A 76 2.44 -12.92 2.98
C CYS A 76 3.65 -13.06 3.89
N GLU A 77 4.76 -12.38 3.58
CA GLU A 77 5.95 -12.36 4.44
C GLU A 77 5.64 -11.73 5.81
N MET A 78 4.86 -10.65 5.82
CA MET A 78 4.43 -10.01 7.07
C MET A 78 3.44 -10.87 7.85
N HIS A 79 2.58 -11.68 7.19
CA HIS A 79 1.71 -12.63 7.87
C HIS A 79 2.52 -13.71 8.60
N ASP A 80 3.61 -14.19 8.02
CA ASP A 80 4.48 -15.16 8.68
C ASP A 80 5.13 -14.58 9.96
N ALA A 81 5.43 -13.27 9.96
CA ALA A 81 5.99 -12.56 11.12
C ALA A 81 4.90 -12.13 12.14
N PHE A 82 3.69 -11.81 11.68
CA PHE A 82 2.58 -11.30 12.49
C PHE A 82 1.26 -12.05 12.20
N PRO A 83 1.14 -13.34 12.56
CA PRO A 83 -0.02 -14.15 12.17
C PRO A 83 -1.34 -13.71 12.82
N GLU A 84 -1.27 -12.92 13.89
CA GLU A 84 -2.44 -12.41 14.61
C GLU A 84 -2.98 -11.08 14.05
N ALA A 85 -2.19 -10.38 13.23
CA ALA A 85 -2.62 -9.14 12.60
C ALA A 85 -3.72 -9.37 11.56
N TYR A 86 -4.56 -8.37 11.34
CA TYR A 86 -5.49 -8.34 10.21
C TYR A 86 -4.78 -7.91 8.94
N PHE A 87 -5.24 -8.43 7.79
CA PHE A 87 -4.78 -8.07 6.45
C PHE A 87 -5.97 -7.50 5.68
N VAL A 88 -5.95 -6.19 5.43
CA VAL A 88 -7.04 -5.49 4.76
C VAL A 88 -6.70 -5.36 3.28
N ALA A 89 -7.36 -6.15 2.44
CA ALA A 89 -7.25 -6.05 0.99
C ALA A 89 -8.08 -4.86 0.50
N MET A 90 -7.45 -3.91 -0.18
CA MET A 90 -8.03 -2.61 -0.51
C MET A 90 -8.46 -2.49 -1.97
N SER A 91 -9.44 -1.62 -2.19
CA SER A 91 -9.88 -1.03 -3.46
C SER A 91 -10.79 -1.85 -4.35
N LYS A 92 -11.74 -1.14 -4.95
CA LYS A 92 -12.52 -1.62 -6.09
C LYS A 92 -11.83 -1.26 -7.41
N THR A 93 -12.29 -1.85 -8.51
CA THR A 93 -11.97 -1.39 -9.85
C THR A 93 -12.91 -0.26 -10.29
N ARG A 94 -12.45 0.56 -11.24
CA ARG A 94 -13.32 1.55 -11.92
C ARG A 94 -14.21 0.90 -12.98
N ASP A 95 -13.81 -0.27 -13.46
CA ASP A 95 -14.56 -1.07 -14.45
C ASP A 95 -15.42 -2.10 -13.69
N GLY A 96 -16.71 -1.87 -13.67
CA GLY A 96 -17.67 -2.72 -12.95
C GLY A 96 -17.81 -4.16 -13.51
N ASN A 97 -17.23 -4.44 -14.69
CA ASN A 97 -17.20 -5.79 -15.27
C ASN A 97 -16.02 -6.64 -14.79
N LYS A 98 -15.08 -6.04 -14.05
CA LYS A 98 -13.92 -6.71 -13.49
C LYS A 98 -14.10 -6.95 -11.99
N PRO A 99 -13.45 -7.99 -11.42
CA PRO A 99 -13.41 -8.15 -9.98
C PRO A 99 -12.76 -6.94 -9.31
N THR A 100 -13.06 -6.72 -8.03
CA THR A 100 -12.39 -5.67 -7.27
C THR A 100 -10.93 -6.05 -7.01
N TYR A 101 -10.04 -5.07 -6.88
CA TYR A 101 -8.65 -5.33 -6.47
C TYR A 101 -8.63 -6.07 -5.14
N ALA A 102 -9.45 -5.65 -4.19
CA ALA A 102 -9.59 -6.30 -2.88
C ALA A 102 -9.91 -7.80 -3.00
N SER A 103 -10.82 -8.19 -3.92
CA SER A 103 -11.18 -9.60 -4.11
C SER A 103 -10.05 -10.42 -4.71
N VAL A 104 -9.29 -9.85 -5.66
CA VAL A 104 -8.12 -10.50 -6.27
C VAL A 104 -7.00 -10.66 -5.25
N ILE A 105 -6.67 -9.59 -4.50
CA ILE A 105 -5.68 -9.63 -3.42
C ILE A 105 -6.07 -10.68 -2.38
N ARG A 106 -7.34 -10.69 -1.91
CA ARG A 106 -7.81 -11.69 -0.95
C ARG A 106 -7.61 -13.11 -1.45
N LYS A 107 -7.98 -13.39 -2.71
CA LYS A 107 -7.82 -14.71 -3.32
C LYS A 107 -6.37 -15.15 -3.26
N GLU A 108 -5.44 -14.30 -3.70
CA GLU A 108 -4.02 -14.62 -3.71
C GLU A 108 -3.43 -14.79 -2.29
N LEU A 109 -3.89 -14.03 -1.31
CA LEU A 109 -3.50 -14.21 0.10
C LEU A 109 -3.94 -15.58 0.63
N LEU A 110 -5.18 -16.00 0.31
CA LEU A 110 -5.70 -17.33 0.69
C LEU A 110 -4.90 -18.47 0.05
N GLU A 111 -4.59 -18.36 -1.24
CA GLU A 111 -3.77 -19.33 -1.97
C GLU A 111 -2.36 -19.48 -1.38
N LYS A 112 -1.86 -18.44 -0.74
CA LYS A 112 -0.56 -18.42 -0.04
C LYS A 112 -0.64 -18.79 1.43
N GLY A 113 -1.82 -19.17 1.92
CA GLY A 113 -2.00 -19.69 3.28
C GLY A 113 -2.31 -18.65 4.35
N VAL A 114 -2.56 -17.38 3.99
CA VAL A 114 -3.04 -16.39 4.95
C VAL A 114 -4.41 -16.80 5.48
N ASN A 115 -4.59 -16.78 6.80
CA ASN A 115 -5.82 -17.21 7.44
C ASN A 115 -7.02 -16.33 7.01
N ASN A 116 -8.06 -16.98 6.47
CA ASN A 116 -9.27 -16.30 6.00
C ASN A 116 -9.94 -15.40 7.06
N HIS A 117 -9.88 -15.79 8.34
CA HIS A 117 -10.44 -14.98 9.42
C HIS A 117 -9.65 -13.71 9.73
N ARG A 118 -8.44 -13.59 9.18
CA ARG A 118 -7.57 -12.43 9.31
C ARG A 118 -7.58 -11.53 8.07
N ILE A 119 -8.31 -11.91 7.01
CA ILE A 119 -8.41 -11.10 5.80
C ILE A 119 -9.74 -10.34 5.81
N LEU A 120 -9.65 -9.02 5.70
CA LEU A 120 -10.79 -8.12 5.52
C LEU A 120 -10.79 -7.55 4.11
N LEU A 121 -11.98 -7.35 3.55
CA LEU A 121 -12.18 -6.70 2.26
C LEU A 121 -12.62 -5.27 2.48
N GLN A 122 -11.95 -4.34 1.80
CA GLN A 122 -12.35 -2.96 1.65
C GLN A 122 -12.40 -2.64 0.15
N ASP A 123 -13.56 -2.73 -0.46
CA ASP A 123 -13.79 -2.66 -1.89
C ASP A 123 -14.57 -1.41 -2.34
N VAL A 124 -14.43 -0.30 -1.60
CA VAL A 124 -15.06 0.99 -1.93
C VAL A 124 -14.04 2.04 -2.40
N SER A 125 -12.79 2.01 -1.93
CA SER A 125 -11.75 2.94 -2.35
C SER A 125 -11.36 2.76 -3.83
N ILE A 126 -10.91 3.83 -4.49
CA ILE A 126 -10.58 3.85 -5.94
C ILE A 126 -9.22 4.47 -6.24
N ASP A 127 -8.59 5.08 -5.26
CA ASP A 127 -7.30 5.77 -5.36
C ASP A 127 -6.66 5.88 -3.97
N THR A 128 -5.40 6.33 -3.93
CA THR A 128 -4.62 6.41 -2.68
C THR A 128 -5.26 7.33 -1.63
N VAL A 129 -5.96 8.40 -2.03
CA VAL A 129 -6.65 9.29 -1.07
C VAL A 129 -7.79 8.54 -0.38
N THR A 130 -8.62 7.87 -1.17
CA THR A 130 -9.75 7.10 -0.64
C THR A 130 -9.29 5.85 0.11
N GLU A 131 -8.15 5.23 -0.27
CA GLU A 131 -7.53 4.16 0.51
C GLU A 131 -7.10 4.65 1.90
N LEU A 132 -6.46 5.83 2.00
CA LEU A 132 -6.09 6.43 3.28
C LEU A 132 -7.31 6.81 4.14
N LYS A 133 -8.35 7.36 3.54
CA LYS A 133 -9.62 7.66 4.23
C LYS A 133 -10.25 6.40 4.82
N GLU A 134 -10.30 5.32 4.05
CA GLU A 134 -10.82 4.04 4.50
C GLU A 134 -9.92 3.37 5.55
N THR A 135 -8.60 3.55 5.43
CA THR A 135 -7.67 3.14 6.49
C THR A 135 -7.99 3.85 7.79
N ALA A 136 -8.17 5.17 7.74
CA ALA A 136 -8.55 5.97 8.90
C ALA A 136 -9.89 5.51 9.50
N ARG A 137 -10.92 5.33 8.66
CA ARG A 137 -12.24 4.87 9.11
C ARG A 137 -12.16 3.51 9.80
N LEU A 138 -11.54 2.53 9.18
CA LEU A 138 -11.43 1.18 9.75
C LEU A 138 -10.57 1.16 11.02
N ALA A 139 -9.46 1.91 11.08
CA ALA A 139 -8.65 1.99 12.28
C ALA A 139 -9.45 2.57 13.45
N MET A 140 -10.21 3.64 13.23
CA MET A 140 -11.03 4.25 14.25
C MET A 140 -12.22 3.37 14.68
N GLU A 141 -12.93 2.75 13.73
CA GLU A 141 -14.07 1.85 14.01
C GLU A 141 -13.67 0.59 14.77
N ARG A 142 -12.44 0.11 14.52
CA ARG A 142 -11.92 -1.10 15.14
C ARG A 142 -11.03 -0.85 16.36
N GLU A 143 -10.87 0.42 16.72
CA GLU A 143 -10.00 0.85 17.82
C GLU A 143 -8.56 0.35 17.68
N TRP A 144 -8.08 0.23 16.42
CA TRP A 144 -6.71 -0.13 16.14
C TRP A 144 -5.77 1.04 16.41
N ASN A 145 -4.69 0.79 17.13
CA ASN A 145 -3.73 1.81 17.54
C ASN A 145 -2.39 1.71 16.82
N ASN A 146 -2.14 0.61 16.13
CA ASN A 146 -0.91 0.40 15.35
C ASN A 146 -1.27 -0.25 14.02
N VAL A 147 -1.15 0.50 12.94
CA VAL A 147 -1.45 0.02 11.59
C VAL A 147 -0.27 0.23 10.66
N ALA A 148 -0.05 -0.73 9.77
CA ALA A 148 0.96 -0.64 8.74
C ALA A 148 0.31 -0.65 7.34
N ILE A 149 0.83 0.15 6.42
CA ILE A 149 0.33 0.28 5.06
C ILE A 149 1.38 -0.26 4.10
N ILE A 150 1.05 -1.33 3.38
CA ILE A 150 1.93 -1.97 2.40
C ILE A 150 1.75 -1.30 1.05
N VAL A 151 2.80 -0.66 0.57
CA VAL A 151 2.85 0.05 -0.72
C VAL A 151 4.18 -0.19 -1.42
N SER A 152 4.25 0.07 -2.71
CA SER A 152 5.53 0.04 -3.43
C SER A 152 6.42 1.21 -2.99
N LYS A 153 7.73 0.98 -2.92
CA LYS A 153 8.74 1.94 -2.40
C LYS A 153 8.59 3.36 -2.93
N TRP A 154 8.41 3.50 -4.24
CA TRP A 154 8.30 4.82 -4.89
C TRP A 154 7.00 5.57 -4.57
N GLN A 155 5.98 4.89 -4.04
CA GLN A 155 4.71 5.50 -3.62
C GLN A 155 4.76 6.03 -2.19
N VAL A 156 5.68 5.54 -1.35
CA VAL A 156 5.78 5.93 0.06
C VAL A 156 5.79 7.45 0.24
N PRO A 157 6.66 8.24 -0.46
CA PRO A 157 6.70 9.68 -0.24
C PRO A 157 5.36 10.39 -0.52
N ARG A 158 4.63 9.96 -1.57
CA ARG A 158 3.33 10.55 -1.89
C ARG A 158 2.25 10.10 -0.90
N ALA A 159 2.26 8.86 -0.48
CA ALA A 159 1.31 8.35 0.50
C ALA A 159 1.50 9.01 1.87
N GLU A 160 2.75 9.25 2.30
CA GLU A 160 3.06 10.02 3.51
C GLU A 160 2.61 11.49 3.39
N ALA A 161 2.87 12.13 2.26
CA ALA A 161 2.41 13.48 2.02
C ALA A 161 0.87 13.59 2.07
N LEU A 162 0.15 12.63 1.46
CA LEU A 162 -1.31 12.56 1.54
C LEU A 162 -1.81 12.31 2.96
N LEU A 163 -1.15 11.43 3.72
CA LEU A 163 -1.50 11.15 5.11
C LEU A 163 -1.36 12.41 5.99
N ASN A 164 -0.26 13.16 5.80
CA ASN A 164 -0.02 14.41 6.54
C ASN A 164 -1.06 15.50 6.23
N HIS A 165 -1.76 15.38 5.12
CA HIS A 165 -2.79 16.30 4.66
C HIS A 165 -4.18 15.65 4.61
N ILE A 166 -4.39 14.53 5.31
CA ILE A 166 -5.62 13.72 5.18
C ILE A 166 -6.88 14.51 5.51
N GLU A 167 -6.81 15.46 6.43
CA GLU A 167 -7.93 16.32 6.82
C GLU A 167 -8.36 17.27 5.69
N ASP A 168 -7.42 17.67 4.81
CA ASP A 168 -7.69 18.58 3.69
C ASP A 168 -8.54 17.90 2.59
N PHE A 169 -8.56 16.56 2.59
CA PHE A 169 -9.36 15.74 1.68
C PHE A 169 -10.72 15.33 2.24
N ALA A 170 -11.05 15.72 3.47
CA ALA A 170 -12.28 15.32 4.14
C ALA A 170 -13.52 15.93 3.50
N ASP A 171 -14.50 15.12 3.16
CA ASP A 171 -15.85 15.57 2.92
C ASP A 171 -16.54 15.89 4.27
N ARG A 172 -17.71 16.56 4.23
CA ARG A 172 -18.37 17.09 5.45
C ARG A 172 -18.67 16.01 6.49
N ASP A 173 -19.07 14.82 6.03
CA ASP A 173 -19.44 13.65 6.84
C ASP A 173 -18.21 12.87 7.35
N GLU A 174 -17.07 13.00 6.68
CA GLU A 174 -15.81 12.34 7.06
C GLU A 174 -14.96 13.19 8.03
N GLN A 175 -15.26 14.49 8.15
CA GLN A 175 -14.42 15.46 8.86
C GLN A 175 -14.07 15.02 10.28
N GLN A 176 -15.06 14.51 11.04
CA GLN A 176 -14.85 14.11 12.43
C GLN A 176 -13.90 12.91 12.53
N ILE A 177 -14.07 11.90 11.68
CA ILE A 177 -13.26 10.68 11.70
C ILE A 177 -11.82 11.02 11.31
N LEU A 178 -11.63 11.76 10.21
CA LEU A 178 -10.29 12.09 9.71
C LEU A 178 -9.53 13.02 10.65
N SER A 179 -10.22 13.98 11.28
CA SER A 179 -9.60 14.84 12.31
C SER A 179 -9.23 14.04 13.57
N SER A 180 -10.06 13.10 14.00
CA SER A 180 -9.74 12.23 15.14
C SER A 180 -8.55 11.34 14.85
N PHE A 181 -8.49 10.78 13.64
CA PHE A 181 -7.39 9.95 13.17
C PHE A 181 -6.07 10.75 13.11
N ALA A 182 -6.08 11.92 12.46
CA ALA A 182 -4.92 12.82 12.40
C ALA A 182 -4.44 13.27 13.79
N TYR A 183 -5.38 13.57 14.69
CA TYR A 183 -5.06 13.89 16.07
C TYR A 183 -4.43 12.71 16.82
N GLY A 184 -4.94 11.50 16.59
CA GLY A 184 -4.36 10.26 17.15
C GLY A 184 -2.90 10.08 16.74
N ILE A 185 -2.58 10.28 15.46
CA ILE A 185 -1.20 10.22 14.93
C ILE A 185 -0.34 11.33 15.59
N LYS A 186 -0.81 12.57 15.57
CA LYS A 186 -0.08 13.72 16.14
C LYS A 186 0.23 13.56 17.62
N THR A 187 -0.66 12.93 18.37
CA THR A 187 -0.48 12.66 19.81
C THR A 187 0.18 11.33 20.13
N ARG A 188 0.60 10.59 19.12
CA ARG A 188 1.21 9.24 19.25
C ARG A 188 0.32 8.21 19.95
N LYS A 189 -0.99 8.41 19.93
CA LYS A 189 -1.98 7.42 20.38
C LYS A 189 -2.30 6.41 19.28
N LEU A 190 -2.01 6.76 18.05
CA LEU A 190 -2.12 5.92 16.88
C LEU A 190 -0.80 5.97 16.12
N SER A 191 -0.28 4.81 15.76
CA SER A 191 0.88 4.65 14.87
C SER A 191 0.39 4.25 13.48
N VAL A 192 0.84 4.98 12.46
CA VAL A 192 0.66 4.61 11.06
C VAL A 192 2.04 4.53 10.41
N GLN A 193 2.38 3.36 9.89
CA GLN A 193 3.70 3.09 9.33
C GLN A 193 3.55 2.69 7.87
N PHE A 194 4.40 3.21 6.99
CA PHE A 194 4.47 2.75 5.61
C PHE A 194 5.55 1.67 5.46
N LEU A 195 5.13 0.54 4.94
CA LEU A 195 5.98 -0.61 4.69
C LEU A 195 6.21 -0.75 3.19
N ASP A 196 7.41 -0.44 2.74
CA ASP A 196 7.71 -0.58 1.33
C ASP A 196 8.02 -2.05 0.95
N THR A 197 7.42 -2.50 -0.15
CA THR A 197 7.52 -3.87 -0.64
C THR A 197 8.95 -4.28 -0.97
N THR A 198 9.79 -3.32 -1.43
CA THR A 198 11.20 -3.58 -1.76
C THR A 198 11.98 -3.98 -0.52
N THR A 199 11.81 -3.25 0.59
CA THR A 199 12.47 -3.56 1.85
C THR A 199 12.01 -4.91 2.40
N VAL A 200 10.71 -5.17 2.43
CA VAL A 200 10.17 -6.45 2.91
C VAL A 200 10.71 -7.62 2.10
N LEU A 201 10.55 -7.59 0.78
CA LEU A 201 10.93 -8.72 -0.10
C LEU A 201 12.45 -8.91 -0.21
N SER A 202 13.23 -7.83 -0.11
CA SER A 202 14.69 -7.93 -0.09
C SER A 202 15.24 -8.54 1.19
N THR A 203 14.48 -8.50 2.29
CA THR A 203 14.84 -9.14 3.55
C THR A 203 14.75 -10.67 3.46
N THR A 204 13.80 -11.18 2.67
CA THR A 204 13.52 -12.62 2.57
C THR A 204 14.09 -13.26 1.32
N SER A 205 14.46 -12.47 0.29
CA SER A 205 14.90 -12.98 -1.01
C SER A 205 16.01 -12.16 -1.65
N ASP A 206 17.21 -12.76 -1.75
CA ASP A 206 18.34 -12.18 -2.50
C ASP A 206 18.01 -11.98 -4.00
N THR A 207 17.10 -12.78 -4.56
CA THR A 207 16.62 -12.63 -5.94
C THR A 207 15.82 -11.35 -6.11
N TYR A 208 14.89 -11.06 -5.19
CA TYR A 208 14.14 -9.80 -5.20
C TYR A 208 15.05 -8.60 -4.98
N LYS A 209 15.99 -8.70 -4.03
CA LYS A 209 16.97 -7.65 -3.77
C LYS A 209 17.72 -7.26 -5.05
N ARG A 210 18.31 -8.25 -5.75
CA ARG A 210 19.01 -8.01 -7.01
C ARG A 210 18.11 -7.46 -8.11
N PHE A 211 16.89 -7.99 -8.24
CA PHE A 211 15.92 -7.50 -9.22
C PHE A 211 15.60 -6.00 -8.99
N PHE A 212 15.36 -5.59 -7.77
CA PHE A 212 15.07 -4.19 -7.44
C PHE A 212 16.30 -3.29 -7.68
N GLU A 213 17.48 -3.71 -7.23
CA GLU A 213 18.69 -2.89 -7.29
C GLU A 213 19.29 -2.80 -8.70
N GLU A 214 19.25 -3.88 -9.48
CA GLU A 214 19.96 -3.97 -10.75
C GLU A 214 19.04 -3.79 -11.97
N THR A 215 17.78 -4.21 -11.88
CA THR A 215 16.86 -4.24 -13.03
C THR A 215 15.82 -3.13 -12.95
N LEU A 216 15.03 -3.12 -11.87
CA LEU A 216 13.86 -2.26 -11.80
C LEU A 216 14.22 -0.77 -11.70
N ILE A 217 15.23 -0.42 -10.91
CA ILE A 217 15.66 0.99 -10.72
C ILE A 217 16.18 1.61 -12.04
N SER A 218 16.80 0.82 -12.90
CA SER A 218 17.34 1.30 -14.19
C SER A 218 16.31 1.32 -15.32
N ASP A 219 15.11 0.75 -15.09
CA ASP A 219 14.04 0.72 -16.10
C ASP A 219 13.51 2.14 -16.39
N PRO A 220 13.43 2.57 -17.68
CA PRO A 220 12.95 3.91 -18.03
C PRO A 220 11.50 4.19 -17.58
N GLY A 221 10.63 3.19 -17.62
CA GLY A 221 9.25 3.30 -17.15
C GLY A 221 9.22 3.49 -15.64
N MET A 222 10.07 2.77 -14.88
CA MET A 222 10.21 2.98 -13.44
C MET A 222 10.73 4.37 -13.11
N GLN A 223 11.72 4.87 -13.84
CA GLN A 223 12.20 6.25 -13.67
C GLN A 223 11.11 7.28 -13.95
N ALA A 224 10.27 7.05 -14.96
CA ALA A 224 9.10 7.90 -15.21
C ALA A 224 8.07 7.81 -14.07
N ARG A 225 7.85 6.61 -13.52
CA ARG A 225 6.98 6.41 -12.35
C ARG A 225 7.47 7.19 -11.13
N ILE A 226 8.74 7.09 -10.81
CA ILE A 226 9.36 7.81 -9.68
C ILE A 226 9.18 9.33 -9.86
N ARG A 227 9.38 9.87 -11.08
CA ARG A 227 9.14 11.29 -11.35
C ARG A 227 7.68 11.69 -11.18
N ALA A 228 6.74 10.86 -11.63
CA ALA A 228 5.31 11.11 -11.47
C ALA A 228 4.89 11.12 -10.00
N GLU A 229 5.45 10.23 -9.17
CA GLU A 229 5.21 10.21 -7.72
C GLU A 229 5.78 11.46 -7.05
N ALA A 230 6.98 11.90 -7.42
CA ALA A 230 7.59 13.14 -6.92
C ALA A 230 6.77 14.38 -7.31
N GLU A 231 6.23 14.43 -8.52
CA GLU A 231 5.32 15.48 -8.96
C GLU A 231 4.03 15.48 -8.12
N GLY A 232 3.48 14.32 -7.78
CA GLY A 232 2.34 14.21 -6.87
C GLY A 232 2.63 14.81 -5.49
N VAL A 233 3.81 14.56 -4.93
CA VAL A 233 4.25 15.18 -3.65
C VAL A 233 4.28 16.71 -3.77
N ARG A 234 4.84 17.24 -4.86
CA ARG A 234 4.87 18.68 -5.12
C ARG A 234 3.47 19.29 -5.18
N GLN A 235 2.55 18.65 -5.93
CA GLN A 235 1.16 19.10 -6.04
C GLN A 235 0.42 19.11 -4.70
N ILE A 236 0.69 18.14 -3.83
CA ILE A 236 0.12 18.10 -2.47
C ILE A 236 0.63 19.30 -1.67
N ALA A 237 1.92 19.56 -1.68
CA ALA A 237 2.52 20.69 -0.97
C ALA A 237 1.99 22.05 -1.47
N GLU A 238 1.67 22.16 -2.76
CA GLU A 238 1.08 23.36 -3.40
C GLU A 238 -0.44 23.46 -3.27
N GLY A 239 -1.09 22.43 -2.72
CA GLY A 239 -2.56 22.39 -2.59
C GLY A 239 -3.30 22.18 -3.91
N THR A 240 -2.66 21.60 -4.93
CA THR A 240 -3.21 21.44 -6.30
C THR A 240 -3.40 19.99 -6.72
N TYR A 241 -3.25 19.04 -5.79
CA TYR A 241 -3.24 17.60 -6.09
C TYR A 241 -4.55 17.10 -6.72
N GLY A 242 -4.42 16.35 -7.83
CA GLY A 242 -5.55 15.71 -8.51
C GLY A 242 -6.52 16.70 -9.17
N GLY A 243 -6.08 17.93 -9.49
CA GLY A 243 -6.94 18.97 -10.05
C GLY A 243 -7.97 19.54 -9.05
N ARG A 244 -7.90 19.13 -7.80
CA ARG A 244 -8.67 19.69 -6.69
C ARG A 244 -7.85 20.80 -6.05
N THR A 245 -8.42 21.99 -5.94
CA THR A 245 -7.89 22.98 -5.01
C THR A 245 -8.15 22.44 -3.62
N LEU A 246 -7.10 21.98 -2.94
CA LEU A 246 -7.21 21.58 -1.55
C LEU A 246 -7.61 22.84 -0.79
N THR A 247 -8.80 22.83 -0.21
CA THR A 247 -9.26 23.93 0.62
C THR A 247 -8.39 23.88 1.87
N ARG A 248 -7.24 24.57 1.85
CA ARG A 248 -6.58 24.95 3.09
C ARG A 248 -7.65 25.66 3.91
N LYS A 249 -8.20 25.00 4.90
CA LYS A 249 -8.92 25.68 5.96
C LYS A 249 -7.88 26.55 6.64
N ILE A 250 -7.90 27.83 6.28
CA ILE A 250 -7.14 28.88 6.94
C ILE A 250 -7.69 28.95 8.37
N TRP A 251 -7.16 28.10 9.22
CA TRP A 251 -7.19 28.34 10.67
C TRP A 251 -6.02 29.26 10.98
N GLU A 252 -5.89 30.32 10.18
CA GLU A 252 -5.03 31.43 10.50
C GLU A 252 -5.81 32.39 11.38
N GLU A 253 -5.38 32.38 12.67
CA GLU A 253 -5.22 33.58 13.47
C GLU A 253 -6.36 34.59 13.39
N LYS A 254 -7.29 34.42 14.28
CA LYS A 254 -7.92 35.64 14.82
C LYS A 254 -7.10 36.09 16.02
N PRO A 255 -6.63 37.37 15.98
CA PRO A 255 -5.88 37.98 17.07
C PRO A 255 -6.66 38.01 18.37
#